data_019ac98b8237893d0767d5b0606d44b4
#
_entry.id   019ac98b8237893d0767d5b0606d44b4
#
_cell.length_a   1.000
_cell.length_b   1.000
_cell.length_c   1.000
_cell.angle_alpha   90.00
_cell.angle_beta   90.00
_cell.angle_gamma   90.00
#
_symmetry.space_group_name_H-M   'P 1'
#
loop_
_entity.id
_entity.type
_entity.pdbx_description
1 polymer ?
#
loop_
_entity_poly.entity_id
_entity_poly.type
_entity_poly.pdbx_seq_one_letter_code
_entity_poly.pdbx_strand_id
1 'polypeptide(L)'
;MKLRKRLAALALAALTLLTCLTGCGSAGDDGDRLSLSVRVGDKPATYDPIYAEEIGDQTILNHLYENLMRLEKDENGQITAVSGAAKNVDVKENADGTVTYTFRLRGGKWSDGVEVKAGDFVYAWQRLADPATASVYAPLLSIVSGYEQARASGDMSLLAVSAKNSSTLTVTLDGHYDWFLREVCTSIATMPLRQDVVKRLKEAADAVNEVKPASDSSARWWSDPTMLVTNGPYTAETLTGSTLTLTENANYGKKITGPDELVFHFSDEQTGQILYAQELVDAVWPLSEEEMAARITADETWQADPVLETYAVLFNWSRLEEDGIRRALSLAIDRDAIAALAGITGKPAAGLVPPGVPEGEQDFRTSGGDLIDKTSEGYADRCTQAVRLMQEAGYDRGSDLGTLEYLYADEGTNGAVAEALCRMWRSVLGLNITPRGVTKAELMTALRSGSYTLAGMAVSAVCNDAECFLMDWTSGNSDNLLHYENSAFDTLMSIIAKAEEGSARMGCLHDAEDLLLEIDCALAPLYTAGTAWDLRETYMGGFRDPRGWFDFRGVYLRPVTVQ
;
A
#
# COMPACT_ATOMS: atom_id res chain seq x y z
N MET A 1 2.32 -53.85 5.16
CA MET A 1 2.24 -52.96 6.34
C MET A 1 2.04 -51.51 5.99
N LYS A 2 2.63 -50.97 4.90
CA LYS A 2 2.45 -49.53 4.49
C LYS A 2 1.08 -49.16 3.95
N LEU A 3 0.35 -50.12 3.31
CA LEU A 3 -1.00 -49.84 2.76
C LEU A 3 -2.07 -49.78 3.85
N ARG A 4 -1.97 -50.56 4.93
CA ARG A 4 -2.89 -50.53 6.07
C ARG A 4 -2.75 -49.26 6.92
N LYS A 5 -1.55 -48.63 6.96
CA LYS A 5 -1.35 -47.34 7.66
C LYS A 5 -1.90 -46.14 6.87
N ARG A 6 -1.92 -46.22 5.54
CA ARG A 6 -2.52 -45.16 4.69
C ARG A 6 -4.04 -45.22 4.71
N LEU A 7 -4.63 -46.40 4.75
CA LEU A 7 -6.08 -46.58 4.90
C LEU A 7 -6.59 -46.17 6.31
N ALA A 8 -5.78 -46.36 7.34
CA ALA A 8 -6.13 -45.90 8.69
C ALA A 8 -6.02 -44.37 8.83
N ALA A 9 -5.08 -43.71 8.15
CA ALA A 9 -4.96 -42.24 8.12
C ALA A 9 -6.14 -41.59 7.35
N LEU A 10 -6.57 -42.19 6.23
CA LEU A 10 -7.74 -41.74 5.46
C LEU A 10 -9.03 -41.94 6.23
N ALA A 11 -9.16 -43.03 7.00
CA ALA A 11 -10.35 -43.28 7.84
C ALA A 11 -10.42 -42.32 9.05
N LEU A 12 -9.28 -41.90 9.60
CA LEU A 12 -9.20 -40.91 10.69
C LEU A 12 -9.54 -39.49 10.19
N ALA A 13 -9.08 -39.12 9.00
CA ALA A 13 -9.44 -37.84 8.36
C ALA A 13 -10.93 -37.78 7.99
N ALA A 14 -11.54 -38.90 7.54
CA ALA A 14 -12.94 -38.97 7.24
C ALA A 14 -13.84 -38.95 8.54
N LEU A 15 -13.31 -39.42 9.67
CA LEU A 15 -14.06 -39.43 10.95
C LEU A 15 -14.05 -38.03 11.61
N THR A 16 -13.02 -37.21 11.40
CA THR A 16 -12.98 -35.82 11.87
C THR A 16 -13.86 -34.90 11.01
N LEU A 17 -14.08 -35.22 9.73
CA LEU A 17 -15.03 -34.46 8.87
C LEU A 17 -16.52 -34.80 9.20
N LEU A 18 -16.81 -35.95 9.79
CA LEU A 18 -18.21 -36.35 10.12
C LEU A 18 -18.72 -35.75 11.44
N THR A 19 -17.85 -35.19 12.28
CA THR A 19 -18.28 -34.55 13.54
C THR A 19 -18.68 -33.08 13.37
N CYS A 20 -18.46 -32.47 12.20
CA CYS A 20 -18.91 -31.10 11.90
C CYS A 20 -20.33 -31.05 11.26
N LEU A 21 -20.97 -32.19 10.99
CA LEU A 21 -22.29 -32.29 10.32
C LEU A 21 -23.49 -32.57 11.25
N THR A 22 -23.32 -32.47 12.57
CA THR A 22 -24.46 -32.62 13.50
C THR A 22 -24.68 -31.35 14.32
N GLY A 23 -24.94 -30.27 13.65
CA GLY A 23 -25.40 -28.99 14.20
C GLY A 23 -26.71 -28.54 13.57
N CYS A 24 -27.67 -29.46 13.31
CA CYS A 24 -29.07 -29.08 13.13
C CYS A 24 -29.69 -28.85 14.52
N GLY A 25 -29.48 -27.66 15.07
CA GLY A 25 -30.23 -27.12 16.20
C GLY A 25 -31.38 -26.28 15.65
N SER A 26 -32.59 -26.63 16.09
CA SER A 26 -33.87 -25.95 16.01
C SER A 26 -33.92 -24.54 15.46
N ALA A 27 -34.75 -24.33 14.43
CA ALA A 27 -35.22 -23.03 13.96
C ALA A 27 -35.82 -22.21 15.12
N GLY A 28 -35.00 -21.35 15.70
CA GLY A 28 -35.40 -20.09 16.32
C GLY A 28 -35.34 -19.04 15.23
N ASP A 29 -36.27 -18.13 15.25
CA ASP A 29 -36.39 -16.96 14.38
C ASP A 29 -35.24 -15.96 14.64
N ASP A 30 -33.98 -16.35 14.35
CA ASP A 30 -32.82 -15.47 14.21
C ASP A 30 -32.81 -15.04 12.75
N GLY A 31 -33.22 -13.81 12.50
CA GLY A 31 -33.08 -13.18 11.18
C GLY A 31 -31.69 -13.47 10.62
N ASP A 32 -31.63 -13.81 9.33
CA ASP A 32 -30.44 -14.31 8.61
C ASP A 32 -29.20 -13.49 8.98
N ARG A 33 -28.36 -13.99 9.90
CA ARG A 33 -27.07 -13.41 10.21
C ARG A 33 -26.17 -13.58 9.00
N LEU A 34 -25.63 -12.48 8.50
CA LEU A 34 -24.70 -12.50 7.37
C LEU A 34 -23.28 -12.77 7.89
N SER A 35 -22.74 -13.94 7.55
CA SER A 35 -21.33 -14.25 7.74
C SER A 35 -20.61 -14.19 6.41
N LEU A 36 -19.43 -13.55 6.36
CA LEU A 36 -18.58 -13.47 5.19
C LEU A 36 -17.23 -14.12 5.50
N SER A 37 -16.89 -15.16 4.74
CA SER A 37 -15.62 -15.88 4.84
C SER A 37 -14.66 -15.41 3.77
N VAL A 38 -13.46 -14.94 4.19
CA VAL A 38 -12.49 -14.30 3.30
C VAL A 38 -11.14 -14.95 3.45
N ARG A 39 -10.52 -15.35 2.33
CA ARG A 39 -9.12 -15.76 2.33
C ARG A 39 -8.23 -14.51 2.37
N VAL A 40 -7.33 -14.45 3.34
CA VAL A 40 -6.21 -13.52 3.41
C VAL A 40 -4.91 -14.33 3.39
N GLY A 41 -3.84 -13.86 2.82
CA GLY A 41 -2.56 -14.57 2.74
C GLY A 41 -2.13 -15.30 4.02
N ASP A 42 -0.91 -15.17 4.39
CA ASP A 42 -0.38 -15.75 5.63
C ASP A 42 -1.02 -15.10 6.87
N LYS A 43 -0.93 -15.82 8.00
CA LYS A 43 -1.36 -15.26 9.27
C LYS A 43 -0.54 -14.00 9.59
N PRO A 44 -1.18 -12.85 9.94
CA PRO A 44 -0.47 -11.64 10.31
C PRO A 44 0.61 -11.87 11.36
N ALA A 45 1.79 -11.34 11.10
CA ALA A 45 2.87 -11.30 12.08
C ALA A 45 2.59 -10.27 13.17
N THR A 46 1.74 -9.28 12.85
CA THR A 46 1.40 -8.17 13.74
C THR A 46 -0.03 -7.70 13.53
N TYR A 47 -0.64 -7.19 14.59
CA TYR A 47 -1.88 -6.42 14.57
C TYR A 47 -1.65 -5.00 15.12
N ASP A 48 -0.42 -4.53 15.07
CA ASP A 48 -0.06 -3.15 15.40
C ASP A 48 -0.17 -2.28 14.14
N PRO A 49 -1.04 -1.26 14.12
CA PRO A 49 -1.29 -0.45 12.92
C PRO A 49 -0.05 0.13 12.24
N ILE A 50 0.99 0.49 13.02
CA ILE A 50 2.19 1.13 12.44
C ILE A 50 3.18 0.16 11.78
N TYR A 51 2.92 -1.16 11.87
CA TYR A 51 3.76 -2.21 11.28
C TYR A 51 2.98 -3.13 10.32
N ALA A 52 1.72 -2.82 10.03
CA ALA A 52 0.88 -3.61 9.14
C ALA A 52 1.19 -3.25 7.67
N GLU A 53 2.14 -3.95 7.07
CA GLU A 53 2.59 -3.70 5.69
C GLU A 53 1.85 -4.59 4.67
N GLU A 54 1.38 -5.76 5.10
CA GLU A 54 0.69 -6.69 4.23
C GLU A 54 -0.81 -6.34 4.07
N ILE A 55 -1.35 -6.58 2.88
CA ILE A 55 -2.77 -6.31 2.56
C ILE A 55 -3.72 -7.01 3.54
N GLY A 56 -3.41 -8.25 3.92
CA GLY A 56 -4.19 -9.01 4.89
C GLY A 56 -4.24 -8.35 6.26
N ASP A 57 -3.08 -7.89 6.75
CA ASP A 57 -2.95 -7.20 8.03
C ASP A 57 -3.77 -5.90 8.04
N GLN A 58 -3.60 -5.08 7.01
CA GLN A 58 -4.32 -3.82 6.83
C GLN A 58 -5.82 -4.04 6.71
N THR A 59 -6.25 -5.06 5.96
CA THR A 59 -7.66 -5.43 5.82
C THR A 59 -8.28 -5.76 7.17
N ILE A 60 -7.63 -6.59 7.98
CA ILE A 60 -8.12 -6.96 9.31
C ILE A 60 -8.21 -5.72 10.21
N LEU A 61 -7.16 -4.89 10.25
CA LEU A 61 -7.10 -3.69 11.08
C LEU A 61 -8.15 -2.65 10.69
N ASN A 62 -8.46 -2.50 9.39
CA ASN A 62 -9.53 -1.63 8.93
C ASN A 62 -10.90 -1.97 9.52
N HIS A 63 -11.14 -3.24 9.87
CA HIS A 63 -12.38 -3.68 10.50
C HIS A 63 -12.35 -3.58 12.03
N LEU A 64 -11.15 -3.63 12.64
CA LEU A 64 -10.97 -3.54 14.09
C LEU A 64 -10.94 -2.10 14.60
N TYR A 65 -10.51 -1.13 13.78
CA TYR A 65 -10.35 0.26 14.19
C TYR A 65 -11.17 1.22 13.33
N GLU A 66 -11.45 2.41 13.88
CA GLU A 66 -12.03 3.55 13.19
C GLU A 66 -11.12 4.76 13.34
N ASN A 67 -10.67 5.32 12.22
CA ASN A 67 -9.82 6.51 12.20
C ASN A 67 -10.66 7.81 12.24
N LEU A 68 -10.01 8.99 12.20
CA LEU A 68 -10.67 10.31 12.15
C LEU A 68 -11.65 10.40 11.00
N MET A 69 -11.21 10.01 9.82
CA MET A 69 -12.01 9.83 8.61
C MET A 69 -12.03 8.36 8.23
N ARG A 70 -12.94 7.96 7.34
CA ARG A 70 -12.97 6.64 6.71
C ARG A 70 -13.30 6.79 5.24
N LEU A 71 -12.96 5.81 4.44
CA LEU A 71 -13.35 5.77 3.04
C LEU A 71 -14.71 5.08 2.90
N GLU A 72 -15.50 5.60 1.97
CA GLU A 72 -16.75 4.96 1.51
C GLU A 72 -16.81 5.05 -0.02
N LYS A 73 -17.38 4.02 -0.63
CA LYS A 73 -17.66 3.99 -2.07
C LYS A 73 -19.08 4.50 -2.29
N ASP A 74 -19.22 5.54 -3.10
CA ASP A 74 -20.51 6.13 -3.43
C ASP A 74 -21.28 5.32 -4.50
N GLU A 75 -22.49 5.77 -4.85
CA GLU A 75 -23.36 5.14 -5.86
C GLU A 75 -22.74 5.12 -7.27
N ASN A 76 -21.81 6.02 -7.56
CA ASN A 76 -21.09 6.10 -8.84
C ASN A 76 -19.81 5.25 -8.84
N GLY A 77 -19.47 4.63 -7.71
CA GLY A 77 -18.27 3.83 -7.54
C GLY A 77 -17.03 4.64 -7.12
N GLN A 78 -17.18 5.94 -6.85
CA GLN A 78 -16.10 6.80 -6.40
C GLN A 78 -15.82 6.60 -4.90
N ILE A 79 -14.54 6.45 -4.54
CA ILE A 79 -14.09 6.30 -3.16
C ILE A 79 -13.78 7.67 -2.58
N THR A 80 -14.50 8.07 -1.53
CA THR A 80 -14.38 9.38 -0.89
C THR A 80 -14.17 9.27 0.61
N ALA A 81 -13.47 10.27 1.19
CA ALA A 81 -13.29 10.35 2.63
C ALA A 81 -14.54 10.95 3.30
N VAL A 82 -15.10 10.20 4.22
CA VAL A 82 -16.25 10.61 5.04
C VAL A 82 -15.89 10.63 6.52
N SER A 83 -16.75 11.22 7.32
CA SER A 83 -16.59 11.30 8.78
C SER A 83 -16.51 9.92 9.45
N GLY A 84 -15.37 9.60 10.01
CA GLY A 84 -15.12 8.43 10.86
C GLY A 84 -15.39 8.70 12.35
N ALA A 85 -14.37 8.64 13.18
CA ALA A 85 -14.43 9.02 14.59
C ALA A 85 -14.61 10.54 14.78
N ALA A 86 -14.16 11.37 13.84
CA ALA A 86 -14.45 12.80 13.82
C ALA A 86 -15.88 13.05 13.32
N LYS A 87 -16.62 13.89 14.05
CA LYS A 87 -17.95 14.37 13.63
C LYS A 87 -17.86 15.55 12.68
N ASN A 88 -16.97 16.49 12.99
CA ASN A 88 -16.72 17.71 12.22
C ASN A 88 -15.23 17.97 12.17
N VAL A 89 -14.82 18.63 11.08
CA VAL A 89 -13.47 19.15 10.87
C VAL A 89 -13.59 20.64 10.55
N ASP A 90 -12.94 21.48 11.34
CA ASP A 90 -12.79 22.92 11.06
C ASP A 90 -11.36 23.15 10.54
N VAL A 91 -11.20 23.77 9.39
CA VAL A 91 -9.90 24.07 8.75
C VAL A 91 -9.63 25.57 8.85
N LYS A 92 -8.42 25.94 9.22
CA LYS A 92 -7.98 27.33 9.34
C LYS A 92 -6.60 27.50 8.76
N GLU A 93 -6.48 28.35 7.76
CA GLU A 93 -5.21 28.86 7.29
C GLU A 93 -4.64 29.90 8.26
N ASN A 94 -3.36 29.79 8.57
CA ASN A 94 -2.67 30.71 9.45
C ASN A 94 -1.85 31.73 8.63
N ALA A 95 -1.55 32.87 9.25
CA ALA A 95 -0.85 33.97 8.56
C ALA A 95 0.62 33.61 8.16
N ASP A 96 1.16 32.54 8.72
CA ASP A 96 2.50 32.02 8.42
C ASP A 96 2.53 30.95 7.32
N GLY A 97 1.36 30.66 6.72
CA GLY A 97 1.19 29.66 5.65
C GLY A 97 0.94 28.24 6.16
N THR A 98 0.94 28.01 7.47
CA THR A 98 0.53 26.72 8.03
C THR A 98 -0.98 26.56 8.03
N VAL A 99 -1.47 25.32 8.06
CA VAL A 99 -2.92 25.01 8.07
C VAL A 99 -3.26 24.19 9.30
N THR A 100 -4.22 24.69 10.11
CA THR A 100 -4.67 24.01 11.33
C THR A 100 -6.02 23.33 11.13
N TYR A 101 -6.05 22.03 11.29
CA TYR A 101 -7.26 21.20 11.33
C TYR A 101 -7.70 20.99 12.76
N THR A 102 -9.00 21.22 13.04
CA THR A 102 -9.60 20.98 14.35
C THR A 102 -10.70 19.94 14.22
N PHE A 103 -10.43 18.73 14.72
CA PHE A 103 -11.37 17.61 14.70
C PHE A 103 -12.18 17.57 15.98
N ARG A 104 -13.51 17.44 15.87
CA ARG A 104 -14.42 17.20 16.98
C ARG A 104 -14.88 15.75 16.95
N LEU A 105 -14.53 14.97 17.96
CA LEU A 105 -14.87 13.56 18.03
C LEU A 105 -16.36 13.35 18.33
N ARG A 106 -16.92 12.21 17.86
CA ARG A 106 -18.34 11.83 18.03
C ARG A 106 -18.70 11.34 19.44
N GLY A 107 -17.74 11.05 20.31
CA GLY A 107 -17.96 10.37 21.58
C GLY A 107 -18.13 8.86 21.42
N GLY A 108 -17.40 8.24 20.47
CA GLY A 108 -17.32 6.77 20.30
C GLY A 108 -16.71 6.08 21.50
N LYS A 109 -16.86 4.76 21.56
CA LYS A 109 -16.30 3.95 22.63
C LYS A 109 -15.36 2.89 22.09
N TRP A 110 -14.39 2.56 22.88
CA TRP A 110 -13.57 1.36 22.75
C TRP A 110 -14.39 0.09 23.04
N SER A 111 -13.94 -1.06 22.61
CA SER A 111 -14.61 -2.35 22.80
C SER A 111 -14.81 -2.72 24.27
N ASP A 112 -14.00 -2.15 25.20
CA ASP A 112 -14.18 -2.28 26.65
C ASP A 112 -15.13 -1.26 27.27
N GLY A 113 -15.79 -0.42 26.45
CA GLY A 113 -16.78 0.58 26.88
C GLY A 113 -16.20 1.93 27.31
N VAL A 114 -14.87 2.09 27.36
CA VAL A 114 -14.21 3.38 27.63
C VAL A 114 -14.39 4.34 26.46
N GLU A 115 -14.52 5.65 26.71
CA GLU A 115 -14.66 6.65 25.65
C GLU A 115 -13.36 6.80 24.84
N VAL A 116 -13.50 6.93 23.52
CA VAL A 116 -12.42 7.31 22.60
C VAL A 116 -12.10 8.80 22.79
N LYS A 117 -10.85 9.13 23.01
CA LYS A 117 -10.41 10.50 23.32
C LYS A 117 -9.43 11.02 22.28
N ALA A 118 -9.35 12.35 22.16
CA ALA A 118 -8.35 13.01 21.32
C ALA A 118 -6.91 12.63 21.69
N GLY A 119 -6.65 12.36 22.97
CA GLY A 119 -5.35 11.89 23.45
C GLY A 119 -4.93 10.53 22.88
N ASP A 120 -5.88 9.67 22.49
CA ASP A 120 -5.60 8.38 21.90
C ASP A 120 -5.01 8.52 20.47
N PHE A 121 -5.46 9.52 19.72
CA PHE A 121 -4.87 9.91 18.43
C PHE A 121 -3.51 10.58 18.61
N VAL A 122 -3.37 11.50 19.58
CA VAL A 122 -2.07 12.14 19.87
C VAL A 122 -1.02 11.07 20.19
N TYR A 123 -1.34 10.13 21.06
CA TYR A 123 -0.44 9.04 21.42
C TYR A 123 -0.05 8.19 20.20
N ALA A 124 -1.02 7.80 19.37
CA ALA A 124 -0.78 6.99 18.19
C ALA A 124 0.12 7.70 17.15
N TRP A 125 -0.14 8.98 16.88
CA TRP A 125 0.63 9.75 15.91
C TRP A 125 2.04 10.08 16.40
N GLN A 126 2.20 10.42 17.69
CA GLN A 126 3.52 10.59 18.29
C GLN A 126 4.33 9.29 18.23
N ARG A 127 3.68 8.14 18.48
CA ARG A 127 4.32 6.83 18.37
C ARG A 127 4.71 6.50 16.93
N LEU A 128 3.86 6.83 15.94
CA LEU A 128 4.17 6.65 14.52
C LEU A 128 5.37 7.49 14.09
N ALA A 129 5.45 8.75 14.54
CA ALA A 129 6.55 9.66 14.22
C ALA A 129 7.88 9.31 14.91
N ASP A 130 7.84 8.55 16.02
CA ASP A 130 9.02 8.23 16.82
C ASP A 130 10.02 7.37 16.02
N PRO A 131 11.28 7.85 15.80
CA PRO A 131 12.30 7.08 15.10
C PRO A 131 12.60 5.72 15.73
N ALA A 132 12.36 5.57 17.03
CA ALA A 132 12.58 4.32 17.75
C ALA A 132 11.63 3.19 17.29
N THR A 133 10.50 3.52 16.68
CA THR A 133 9.56 2.52 16.12
C THR A 133 10.02 2.00 14.76
N ALA A 134 10.82 2.77 14.02
CA ALA A 134 11.27 2.46 12.66
C ALA A 134 10.12 2.10 11.69
N SER A 135 8.92 2.68 11.90
CA SER A 135 7.78 2.45 11.02
C SER A 135 8.03 3.01 9.62
N VAL A 136 7.74 2.22 8.60
CA VAL A 136 7.79 2.65 7.18
C VAL A 136 6.74 3.70 6.85
N TYR A 137 5.70 3.83 7.68
CA TYR A 137 4.62 4.82 7.51
C TYR A 137 4.90 6.16 8.21
N ALA A 138 6.01 6.32 8.93
CA ALA A 138 6.34 7.58 9.60
C ALA A 138 6.34 8.79 8.64
N PRO A 139 6.78 8.69 7.37
CA PRO A 139 6.74 9.77 6.39
C PRO A 139 5.33 10.34 6.11
N LEU A 140 4.24 9.59 6.35
CA LEU A 140 2.88 10.14 6.28
C LEU A 140 2.67 11.38 7.15
N LEU A 141 3.45 11.51 8.23
CA LEU A 141 3.37 12.65 9.15
C LEU A 141 4.42 13.73 8.85
N SER A 142 5.20 13.63 7.77
CA SER A 142 6.23 14.63 7.39
C SER A 142 5.66 16.02 7.17
N ILE A 143 4.41 16.10 6.72
CA ILE A 143 3.65 17.34 6.54
C ILE A 143 3.14 17.97 7.84
N VAL A 144 3.23 17.27 8.97
CA VAL A 144 2.81 17.82 10.27
C VAL A 144 3.92 18.71 10.81
N SER A 145 3.59 19.96 11.10
CA SER A 145 4.56 20.93 11.64
C SER A 145 5.32 20.35 12.84
N GLY A 146 6.64 20.55 12.85
CA GLY A 146 7.51 20.06 13.90
C GLY A 146 7.97 18.60 13.75
N TYR A 147 7.60 17.90 12.67
CA TYR A 147 7.97 16.49 12.45
C TYR A 147 9.49 16.27 12.46
N GLU A 148 10.23 17.02 11.66
CA GLU A 148 11.70 16.89 11.59
C GLU A 148 12.38 17.22 12.92
N GLN A 149 11.91 18.27 13.61
CA GLN A 149 12.45 18.64 14.92
C GLN A 149 12.18 17.59 15.99
N ALA A 150 10.96 17.01 15.98
CA ALA A 150 10.58 15.94 16.89
C ALA A 150 11.49 14.72 16.70
N ARG A 151 11.66 14.27 15.46
CA ARG A 151 12.48 13.11 15.13
C ARG A 151 13.97 13.32 15.44
N ALA A 152 14.50 14.50 15.13
CA ALA A 152 15.89 14.83 15.36
C ALA A 152 16.24 14.95 16.87
N SER A 153 15.29 15.44 17.69
CA SER A 153 15.49 15.59 19.14
C SER A 153 15.06 14.38 19.95
N GLY A 154 14.19 13.51 19.40
CA GLY A 154 13.51 12.44 20.14
C GLY A 154 12.37 12.95 21.03
N ASP A 155 12.02 14.25 20.96
CA ASP A 155 10.91 14.84 21.71
C ASP A 155 9.64 14.90 20.84
N MET A 156 8.82 13.86 20.89
CA MET A 156 7.58 13.77 20.12
C MET A 156 6.52 14.81 20.51
N SER A 157 6.70 15.55 21.60
CA SER A 157 5.80 16.66 21.96
C SER A 157 5.95 17.88 21.04
N LEU A 158 7.00 17.94 20.23
CA LEU A 158 7.22 18.98 19.21
C LEU A 158 6.36 18.76 17.95
N LEU A 159 5.86 17.54 17.74
CA LEU A 159 4.92 17.27 16.64
C LEU A 159 3.61 18.05 16.89
N ALA A 160 3.18 18.85 15.93
CA ALA A 160 2.03 19.74 16.08
C ALA A 160 0.69 18.98 16.04
N VAL A 161 0.57 17.95 16.87
CA VAL A 161 -0.65 17.19 17.14
C VAL A 161 -0.98 17.30 18.63
N SER A 162 -2.17 17.80 18.99
CA SER A 162 -2.52 18.04 20.39
C SER A 162 -4.01 17.86 20.69
N ALA A 163 -4.30 17.42 21.90
CA ALA A 163 -5.67 17.33 22.42
C ALA A 163 -6.01 18.60 23.21
N LYS A 164 -6.88 19.48 22.68
CA LYS A 164 -7.38 20.64 23.41
C LYS A 164 -8.22 20.25 24.64
N ASN A 165 -8.95 19.15 24.52
CA ASN A 165 -9.71 18.47 25.56
C ASN A 165 -9.95 17.01 25.13
N SER A 166 -10.74 16.25 25.87
CA SER A 166 -10.99 14.83 25.58
C SER A 166 -11.63 14.57 24.19
N SER A 167 -12.36 15.52 23.64
CA SER A 167 -13.11 15.37 22.38
C SER A 167 -12.64 16.26 21.23
N THR A 168 -11.57 17.05 21.42
CA THR A 168 -11.09 17.98 20.40
C THR A 168 -9.59 17.77 20.15
N LEU A 169 -9.28 17.29 18.98
CA LEU A 169 -7.92 17.13 18.44
C LEU A 169 -7.59 18.31 17.52
N THR A 170 -6.37 18.82 17.59
CA THR A 170 -5.81 19.76 16.64
C THR A 170 -4.55 19.21 16.00
N VAL A 171 -4.43 19.38 14.70
CA VAL A 171 -3.26 19.08 13.90
C VAL A 171 -2.91 20.32 13.11
N THR A 172 -1.64 20.72 13.12
CA THR A 172 -1.17 21.83 12.27
C THR A 172 -0.18 21.26 11.25
N LEU A 173 -0.44 21.51 9.98
CA LEU A 173 0.40 21.15 8.85
C LEU A 173 1.28 22.34 8.48
N ASP A 174 2.43 22.09 7.90
CA ASP A 174 3.39 23.12 7.44
C ASP A 174 3.01 23.75 6.10
N GLY A 175 1.95 23.25 5.44
CA GLY A 175 1.36 23.77 4.21
C GLY A 175 -0.07 23.29 4.02
N HIS A 176 -0.60 23.50 2.81
CA HIS A 176 -1.92 23.00 2.38
C HIS A 176 -1.71 21.66 1.65
N TYR A 177 -2.36 20.60 2.13
CA TYR A 177 -2.28 19.26 1.56
C TYR A 177 -3.68 18.69 1.39
N ASP A 178 -4.18 18.67 0.16
CA ASP A 178 -5.55 18.25 -0.18
C ASP A 178 -5.79 16.78 0.18
N TRP A 179 -4.77 15.98 0.09
CA TRP A 179 -4.82 14.56 0.40
C TRP A 179 -4.82 14.25 1.91
N PHE A 180 -4.56 15.23 2.80
CA PHE A 180 -4.43 14.99 4.25
C PHE A 180 -5.64 14.28 4.85
N LEU A 181 -6.86 14.74 4.57
CA LEU A 181 -8.08 14.11 5.12
C LEU A 181 -8.34 12.73 4.50
N ARG A 182 -8.05 12.57 3.20
CA ARG A 182 -8.29 11.34 2.47
C ARG A 182 -7.24 10.27 2.77
N GLU A 183 -5.97 10.65 2.92
CA GLU A 183 -4.87 9.71 3.00
C GLU A 183 -4.35 9.53 4.44
N VAL A 184 -4.03 10.63 5.14
CA VAL A 184 -3.50 10.53 6.50
C VAL A 184 -4.59 10.17 7.51
N CYS A 185 -5.74 10.86 7.44
CA CYS A 185 -6.82 10.65 8.42
C CYS A 185 -7.64 9.36 8.20
N THR A 186 -7.38 8.61 7.12
CA THR A 186 -7.98 7.29 6.85
C THR A 186 -6.95 6.16 6.89
N SER A 187 -5.66 6.46 6.98
CA SER A 187 -4.58 5.46 6.99
C SER A 187 -4.68 4.51 8.18
N ILE A 188 -4.36 3.25 7.93
CA ILE A 188 -4.26 2.23 9.00
C ILE A 188 -3.22 2.65 10.04
N ALA A 189 -2.07 3.20 9.60
CA ALA A 189 -0.96 3.57 10.48
C ALA A 189 -1.27 4.73 11.44
N THR A 190 -2.27 5.56 11.14
CA THR A 190 -2.68 6.70 11.97
C THR A 190 -3.91 6.43 12.84
N MET A 191 -4.36 5.19 12.92
CA MET A 191 -5.48 4.79 13.76
C MET A 191 -5.18 5.03 15.25
N PRO A 192 -6.21 5.37 16.07
CA PRO A 192 -6.01 5.67 17.48
C PRO A 192 -5.57 4.44 18.26
N LEU A 193 -4.79 4.66 19.33
CA LEU A 193 -4.36 3.62 20.25
C LEU A 193 -4.52 4.07 21.72
N ARG A 194 -4.92 3.14 22.57
CA ARG A 194 -5.01 3.33 24.02
C ARG A 194 -3.64 3.12 24.68
N GLN A 195 -3.00 4.19 25.12
CA GLN A 195 -1.69 4.13 25.77
C GLN A 195 -1.64 3.16 26.97
N ASP A 196 -2.67 3.17 27.80
CA ASP A 196 -2.76 2.28 28.97
C ASP A 196 -2.88 0.80 28.57
N VAL A 197 -3.61 0.52 27.47
CA VAL A 197 -3.74 -0.85 26.92
C VAL A 197 -2.42 -1.31 26.32
N VAL A 198 -1.79 -0.49 25.46
CA VAL A 198 -0.48 -0.80 24.87
C VAL A 198 0.55 -1.08 25.98
N LYS A 199 0.63 -0.22 26.99
CA LYS A 199 1.55 -0.41 28.12
C LYS A 199 1.30 -1.72 28.85
N ARG A 200 0.05 -2.03 29.18
CA ARG A 200 -0.32 -3.28 29.88
C ARG A 200 0.04 -4.51 29.05
N LEU A 201 -0.23 -4.49 27.74
CA LEU A 201 0.04 -5.64 26.86
C LEU A 201 1.54 -5.82 26.63
N LYS A 202 2.31 -4.71 26.53
CA LYS A 202 3.78 -4.77 26.47
C LYS A 202 4.36 -5.37 27.74
N GLU A 203 3.91 -4.91 28.91
CA GLU A 203 4.34 -5.45 30.21
C GLU A 203 4.01 -6.95 30.34
N ALA A 204 2.86 -7.38 29.84
CA ALA A 204 2.48 -8.79 29.82
C ALA A 204 3.35 -9.61 28.85
N ALA A 205 3.64 -9.10 27.66
CA ALA A 205 4.52 -9.74 26.68
C ALA A 205 5.96 -9.84 27.21
N ASP A 206 6.48 -8.80 27.84
CA ASP A 206 7.82 -8.77 28.44
C ASP A 206 7.95 -9.76 29.60
N ALA A 207 6.89 -9.99 30.37
CA ALA A 207 6.88 -10.94 31.48
C ALA A 207 6.99 -12.41 31.02
N VAL A 208 6.57 -12.70 29.77
CA VAL A 208 6.62 -14.05 29.17
C VAL A 208 7.92 -14.27 28.40
N ASN A 209 8.56 -13.22 27.91
CA ASN A 209 9.82 -13.32 27.16
C ASN A 209 11.02 -13.35 28.11
N GLU A 210 11.90 -14.35 27.97
CA GLU A 210 13.16 -14.46 28.76
C GLU A 210 14.13 -13.30 28.43
N VAL A 211 14.06 -12.74 27.23
CA VAL A 211 14.88 -11.60 26.77
C VAL A 211 13.93 -10.46 26.40
N LYS A 212 14.09 -9.31 27.07
CA LYS A 212 13.33 -8.10 26.74
C LYS A 212 13.70 -7.60 25.35
N PRO A 213 12.71 -7.27 24.52
CA PRO A 213 12.96 -6.66 23.22
C PRO A 213 13.72 -5.33 23.36
N ALA A 214 14.68 -5.10 22.47
CA ALA A 214 15.48 -3.88 22.46
C ALA A 214 14.71 -2.66 21.92
N SER A 215 13.62 -2.89 21.16
CA SER A 215 12.81 -1.84 20.53
C SER A 215 11.32 -2.14 20.66
N ASP A 216 10.49 -1.13 20.39
CA ASP A 216 9.03 -1.26 20.38
C ASP A 216 8.56 -2.25 19.32
N SER A 217 9.23 -2.28 18.15
CA SER A 217 8.95 -3.19 17.05
C SER A 217 9.14 -4.67 17.36
N SER A 218 9.96 -5.00 18.35
CA SER A 218 10.22 -6.39 18.78
C SER A 218 9.32 -6.88 19.91
N ALA A 219 8.56 -5.98 20.56
CA ALA A 219 7.58 -6.38 21.57
C ALA A 219 6.38 -7.07 20.88
N ARG A 220 5.85 -8.14 21.47
CA ARG A 220 4.79 -8.97 20.86
C ARG A 220 3.40 -8.71 21.43
N TRP A 221 3.14 -7.52 21.95
CA TRP A 221 1.86 -7.17 22.56
C TRP A 221 0.68 -7.19 21.56
N TRP A 222 0.99 -7.12 20.25
CA TRP A 222 0.03 -7.10 19.14
C TRP A 222 -0.13 -8.46 18.42
N SER A 223 0.41 -9.56 18.95
CA SER A 223 0.41 -10.87 18.26
C SER A 223 -0.92 -11.62 18.37
N ASP A 224 -1.75 -11.25 19.34
CA ASP A 224 -3.08 -11.83 19.53
C ASP A 224 -4.15 -10.72 19.50
N PRO A 225 -4.94 -10.61 18.41
CA PRO A 225 -5.92 -9.55 18.26
C PRO A 225 -7.10 -9.68 19.25
N THR A 226 -7.33 -10.85 19.83
CA THR A 226 -8.41 -11.03 20.84
C THR A 226 -8.11 -10.32 22.16
N MET A 227 -6.84 -9.97 22.38
CA MET A 227 -6.38 -9.21 23.55
C MET A 227 -6.40 -7.69 23.35
N LEU A 228 -6.59 -7.22 22.11
CA LEU A 228 -6.63 -5.80 21.77
C LEU A 228 -7.95 -5.18 22.23
N VAL A 229 -7.87 -3.89 22.53
CA VAL A 229 -9.03 -3.02 22.75
C VAL A 229 -9.11 -2.10 21.54
N THR A 230 -10.19 -2.25 20.76
CA THR A 230 -10.36 -1.62 19.46
C THR A 230 -11.59 -0.70 19.47
N ASN A 231 -11.66 0.26 18.55
CA ASN A 231 -12.75 1.24 18.46
C ASN A 231 -13.57 1.13 17.16
N GLY A 232 -13.29 0.13 16.35
CA GLY A 232 -13.96 -0.10 15.06
C GLY A 232 -15.28 -0.87 15.18
N PRO A 233 -15.89 -1.18 14.02
CA PRO A 233 -17.18 -1.87 13.95
C PRO A 233 -17.13 -3.32 14.44
N TYR A 234 -15.96 -3.96 14.40
CA TYR A 234 -15.79 -5.34 14.82
C TYR A 234 -14.77 -5.47 15.94
N THR A 235 -14.84 -6.58 16.65
CA THR A 235 -13.85 -7.06 17.63
C THR A 235 -13.39 -8.46 17.27
N ALA A 236 -12.14 -8.79 17.55
CA ALA A 236 -11.64 -10.14 17.39
C ALA A 236 -12.18 -11.04 18.50
N GLU A 237 -12.91 -12.10 18.11
CA GLU A 237 -13.51 -13.05 19.04
C GLU A 237 -12.65 -14.29 19.20
N THR A 238 -12.22 -14.89 18.09
CA THR A 238 -11.48 -16.16 18.11
C THR A 238 -10.33 -16.14 17.12
N LEU A 239 -9.14 -16.50 17.59
CA LEU A 239 -7.96 -16.72 16.77
C LEU A 239 -7.54 -18.19 16.85
N THR A 240 -7.39 -18.83 15.69
CA THR A 240 -6.83 -20.18 15.55
C THR A 240 -5.52 -20.18 14.77
N GLY A 241 -4.98 -21.34 14.45
CA GLY A 241 -3.83 -21.47 13.55
C GLY A 241 -4.13 -21.05 12.12
N SER A 242 -5.40 -21.15 11.68
CA SER A 242 -5.81 -20.94 10.28
C SER A 242 -6.96 -19.94 10.09
N THR A 243 -7.56 -19.44 11.16
CA THR A 243 -8.70 -18.50 11.07
C THR A 243 -8.65 -17.44 12.15
N LEU A 244 -9.20 -16.27 11.81
CA LEU A 244 -9.56 -15.21 12.74
C LEU A 244 -11.03 -14.84 12.52
N THR A 245 -11.83 -14.95 13.56
CA THR A 245 -13.24 -14.54 13.55
C THR A 245 -13.39 -13.18 14.18
N LEU A 246 -14.02 -12.26 13.47
CA LEU A 246 -14.45 -10.97 13.97
C LEU A 246 -15.97 -10.95 14.08
N THR A 247 -16.47 -10.36 15.17
CA THR A 247 -17.90 -10.16 15.41
C THR A 247 -18.19 -8.69 15.68
N GLU A 248 -19.45 -8.29 15.57
CA GLU A 248 -19.86 -6.92 15.81
C GLU A 248 -19.39 -6.39 17.19
N ASN A 249 -18.82 -5.19 17.19
CA ASN A 249 -18.47 -4.48 18.41
C ASN A 249 -19.72 -3.82 19.03
N ALA A 250 -20.25 -4.40 20.10
CA ALA A 250 -21.44 -3.89 20.80
C ALA A 250 -21.30 -2.43 21.31
N ASN A 251 -20.07 -1.91 21.43
CA ASN A 251 -19.77 -0.56 21.88
C ASN A 251 -19.52 0.43 20.72
N TYR A 252 -19.56 0.00 19.46
CA TYR A 252 -19.26 0.86 18.30
C TYR A 252 -20.23 2.05 18.14
N GLY A 253 -21.51 1.86 18.55
CA GLY A 253 -22.49 2.94 18.63
C GLY A 253 -23.06 3.41 17.30
N LYS A 254 -22.65 2.82 16.18
CA LYS A 254 -23.23 3.00 14.84
C LYS A 254 -23.80 1.67 14.37
N LYS A 255 -24.85 1.73 13.52
CA LYS A 255 -25.36 0.51 12.89
C LYS A 255 -24.35 0.03 11.84
N ILE A 256 -23.96 -1.23 11.92
CA ILE A 256 -23.22 -1.92 10.86
C ILE A 256 -24.23 -2.35 9.80
N THR A 257 -23.93 -2.13 8.54
CA THR A 257 -24.81 -2.49 7.41
C THR A 257 -24.29 -3.70 6.63
N GLY A 258 -23.11 -4.18 6.97
CA GLY A 258 -22.44 -5.33 6.38
C GLY A 258 -22.62 -6.62 7.17
N PRO A 259 -21.69 -7.56 7.04
CA PRO A 259 -21.73 -8.84 7.72
C PRO A 259 -21.77 -8.70 9.25
N ASP A 260 -22.56 -9.54 9.91
CA ASP A 260 -22.56 -9.68 11.37
C ASP A 260 -21.28 -10.37 11.87
N GLU A 261 -20.65 -11.15 10.99
CA GLU A 261 -19.44 -11.90 11.26
C GLU A 261 -18.51 -11.89 10.03
N LEU A 262 -17.21 -11.68 10.27
CA LEU A 262 -16.16 -11.83 9.28
C LEU A 262 -15.20 -12.94 9.71
N VAL A 263 -14.99 -13.93 8.84
CA VAL A 263 -14.05 -15.03 9.08
C VAL A 263 -12.90 -14.93 8.12
N PHE A 264 -11.74 -14.54 8.60
CA PHE A 264 -10.50 -14.49 7.81
C PHE A 264 -9.78 -15.84 7.87
N HIS A 265 -9.56 -16.44 6.70
CA HIS A 265 -8.83 -17.70 6.54
C HIS A 265 -7.40 -17.45 6.14
N PHE A 266 -6.45 -17.90 6.94
CA PHE A 266 -5.01 -17.82 6.66
C PHE A 266 -4.58 -19.03 5.85
N SER A 267 -4.09 -18.80 4.64
CA SER A 267 -3.62 -19.88 3.78
C SER A 267 -2.72 -19.34 2.66
N ASP A 268 -1.85 -20.22 2.14
CA ASP A 268 -1.16 -19.94 0.89
C ASP A 268 -2.16 -19.83 -0.29
N GLU A 269 -1.66 -19.39 -1.45
CA GLU A 269 -2.49 -19.16 -2.64
C GLU A 269 -3.17 -20.45 -3.11
N GLN A 270 -2.44 -21.56 -3.19
CA GLN A 270 -2.97 -22.84 -3.67
C GLN A 270 -4.08 -23.37 -2.76
N THR A 271 -3.92 -23.26 -1.45
CA THR A 271 -4.97 -23.62 -0.48
C THR A 271 -6.17 -22.70 -0.61
N GLY A 272 -5.94 -21.38 -0.82
CA GLY A 272 -6.98 -20.39 -1.04
C GLY A 272 -7.87 -20.72 -2.24
N GLN A 273 -7.29 -21.15 -3.35
CA GLN A 273 -8.03 -21.63 -4.53
C GLN A 273 -8.95 -22.79 -4.20
N ILE A 274 -8.43 -23.79 -3.48
CA ILE A 274 -9.21 -24.96 -3.09
C ILE A 274 -10.39 -24.55 -2.18
N LEU A 275 -10.15 -23.66 -1.23
CA LEU A 275 -11.19 -23.14 -0.33
C LEU A 275 -12.27 -22.40 -1.13
N TYR A 276 -11.88 -21.56 -2.07
CA TYR A 276 -12.81 -20.83 -2.91
C TYR A 276 -13.61 -21.76 -3.85
N ALA A 277 -12.96 -22.70 -4.51
CA ALA A 277 -13.62 -23.70 -5.38
C ALA A 277 -14.59 -24.61 -4.62
N GLN A 278 -14.31 -24.89 -3.34
CA GLN A 278 -15.17 -25.69 -2.47
C GLN A 278 -16.26 -24.88 -1.74
N GLU A 279 -16.39 -23.59 -2.05
CA GLU A 279 -17.34 -22.68 -1.42
C GLU A 279 -17.15 -22.51 0.10
N LEU A 280 -15.92 -22.67 0.58
CA LEU A 280 -15.56 -22.50 1.98
C LEU A 280 -15.12 -21.07 2.31
N VAL A 281 -14.81 -20.28 1.29
CA VAL A 281 -14.60 -18.83 1.37
C VAL A 281 -15.38 -18.11 0.29
N ASP A 282 -15.81 -16.88 0.57
CA ASP A 282 -16.65 -16.05 -0.28
C ASP A 282 -15.82 -15.02 -1.07
N ALA A 283 -14.65 -14.66 -0.55
CA ALA A 283 -13.70 -13.77 -1.21
C ALA A 283 -12.28 -14.32 -1.16
N VAL A 284 -11.50 -14.05 -2.20
CA VAL A 284 -10.12 -14.50 -2.35
C VAL A 284 -9.25 -13.43 -2.99
N TRP A 285 -8.05 -13.21 -2.45
CA TRP A 285 -6.97 -12.41 -3.03
C TRP A 285 -5.61 -12.81 -2.43
N PRO A 286 -4.50 -12.52 -3.11
CA PRO A 286 -4.47 -12.30 -4.55
C PRO A 286 -4.88 -13.57 -5.30
N LEU A 287 -5.36 -13.41 -6.53
CA LEU A 287 -5.42 -14.54 -7.46
C LEU A 287 -4.02 -14.78 -8.00
N SER A 288 -3.58 -16.03 -8.02
CA SER A 288 -2.31 -16.41 -8.63
C SER A 288 -2.35 -16.30 -10.17
N GLU A 289 -1.18 -16.23 -10.80
CA GLU A 289 -1.07 -16.28 -12.27
C GLU A 289 -1.72 -17.53 -12.86
N GLU A 290 -1.60 -18.68 -12.18
CA GLU A 290 -2.21 -19.94 -12.61
C GLU A 290 -3.75 -19.87 -12.55
N GLU A 291 -4.29 -19.28 -11.50
CA GLU A 291 -5.74 -19.05 -11.36
C GLU A 291 -6.29 -18.12 -12.42
N MET A 292 -5.63 -16.98 -12.62
CA MET A 292 -6.03 -16.03 -13.64
C MET A 292 -6.01 -16.67 -15.03
N ALA A 293 -4.96 -17.42 -15.36
CA ALA A 293 -4.86 -18.14 -16.63
C ALA A 293 -5.96 -19.20 -16.81
N ALA A 294 -6.30 -19.93 -15.75
CA ALA A 294 -7.37 -20.91 -15.76
C ALA A 294 -8.74 -20.27 -16.00
N ARG A 295 -9.04 -19.14 -15.33
CA ARG A 295 -10.28 -18.39 -15.49
C ARG A 295 -10.42 -17.77 -16.88
N ILE A 296 -9.33 -17.20 -17.43
CA ILE A 296 -9.30 -16.72 -18.82
C ILE A 296 -9.67 -17.86 -19.79
N THR A 297 -9.14 -19.07 -19.55
CA THR A 297 -9.42 -20.24 -20.37
C THR A 297 -10.87 -20.71 -20.25
N ALA A 298 -11.48 -20.55 -19.05
CA ALA A 298 -12.86 -20.92 -18.75
C ALA A 298 -13.88 -19.82 -19.10
N ASP A 299 -13.43 -18.66 -19.59
CA ASP A 299 -14.26 -17.45 -19.82
C ASP A 299 -14.97 -16.97 -18.53
N GLU A 300 -14.29 -17.11 -17.39
CA GLU A 300 -14.75 -16.65 -16.09
C GLU A 300 -14.25 -15.24 -15.78
N THR A 301 -15.07 -14.44 -15.11
CA THR A 301 -14.71 -13.07 -14.72
C THR A 301 -13.95 -13.04 -13.38
N TRP A 302 -13.15 -12.02 -13.20
CA TRP A 302 -12.46 -11.66 -11.97
C TRP A 302 -12.17 -10.15 -11.98
N GLN A 303 -11.78 -9.61 -10.83
CA GLN A 303 -11.47 -8.18 -10.71
C GLN A 303 -9.97 -7.97 -10.63
N ALA A 304 -9.49 -6.90 -11.26
CA ALA A 304 -8.13 -6.43 -11.14
C ALA A 304 -8.13 -4.93 -10.89
N ASP A 305 -7.59 -4.54 -9.77
CA ASP A 305 -7.43 -3.13 -9.41
C ASP A 305 -5.95 -2.74 -9.53
N PRO A 306 -5.65 -1.52 -10.01
CA PRO A 306 -4.29 -1.02 -10.01
C PRO A 306 -3.74 -0.96 -8.58
N VAL A 307 -2.43 -1.12 -8.43
CA VAL A 307 -1.72 -0.81 -7.20
C VAL A 307 -1.00 0.52 -7.35
N LEU A 308 -0.79 1.23 -6.24
CA LEU A 308 -0.08 2.52 -6.22
C LEU A 308 1.43 2.29 -6.31
N GLU A 309 1.85 1.68 -7.41
CA GLU A 309 3.23 1.27 -7.62
C GLU A 309 3.60 1.26 -9.11
N THR A 310 4.78 1.77 -9.41
CA THR A 310 5.40 1.67 -10.74
C THR A 310 6.80 1.09 -10.60
N TYR A 311 7.06 -0.05 -11.22
CA TYR A 311 8.42 -0.58 -11.28
C TYR A 311 9.23 0.21 -12.29
N ALA A 312 10.41 0.69 -11.88
CA ALA A 312 11.24 1.59 -12.67
C ALA A 312 12.72 1.23 -12.61
N VAL A 313 13.46 1.65 -13.64
CA VAL A 313 14.92 1.75 -13.58
C VAL A 313 15.29 3.09 -12.97
N LEU A 314 16.04 3.07 -11.90
CA LEU A 314 16.62 4.23 -11.25
C LEU A 314 18.01 4.49 -11.84
N PHE A 315 18.22 5.71 -12.30
CA PHE A 315 19.53 6.20 -12.75
C PHE A 315 20.18 6.99 -11.62
N ASN A 316 21.37 6.57 -11.17
CA ASN A 316 22.10 7.37 -10.18
C ASN A 316 22.56 8.68 -10.81
N TRP A 317 21.97 9.80 -10.37
CA TRP A 317 22.19 11.13 -10.93
C TRP A 317 23.66 11.54 -10.95
N SER A 318 24.41 11.24 -9.88
CA SER A 318 25.83 11.58 -9.76
C SER A 318 26.78 10.70 -10.58
N ARG A 319 26.28 9.55 -11.10
CA ARG A 319 27.09 8.59 -11.88
C ARG A 319 26.74 8.56 -13.36
N LEU A 320 25.55 9.00 -13.70
CA LEU A 320 25.05 9.12 -15.07
C LEU A 320 24.62 10.57 -15.31
N GLU A 321 25.59 11.51 -15.27
CA GLU A 321 25.33 12.95 -15.35
C GLU A 321 24.73 13.38 -16.71
N GLU A 322 25.12 12.69 -17.80
CA GLU A 322 24.67 13.01 -19.17
C GLU A 322 23.23 12.54 -19.41
N ASP A 323 22.30 13.48 -19.62
CA ASP A 323 20.90 13.21 -19.91
C ASP A 323 20.70 12.36 -21.18
N GLY A 324 21.53 12.58 -22.21
CA GLY A 324 21.51 11.79 -23.45
C GLY A 324 21.73 10.31 -23.22
N ILE A 325 22.57 9.93 -22.24
CA ILE A 325 22.79 8.51 -21.88
C ILE A 325 21.56 7.95 -21.19
N ARG A 326 20.99 8.67 -20.21
CA ARG A 326 19.78 8.21 -19.49
C ARG A 326 18.61 8.05 -20.44
N ARG A 327 18.41 8.99 -21.37
CA ARG A 327 17.39 8.91 -22.43
C ARG A 327 17.64 7.72 -23.36
N ALA A 328 18.89 7.49 -23.78
CA ALA A 328 19.23 6.35 -24.62
C ALA A 328 18.91 5.03 -23.94
N LEU A 329 19.22 4.91 -22.64
CA LEU A 329 18.88 3.74 -21.84
C LEU A 329 17.36 3.53 -21.76
N SER A 330 16.59 4.59 -21.52
CA SER A 330 15.11 4.53 -21.44
C SER A 330 14.46 4.16 -22.79
N LEU A 331 14.94 4.77 -23.90
CA LEU A 331 14.40 4.51 -25.25
C LEU A 331 14.71 3.09 -25.77
N ALA A 332 15.80 2.47 -25.31
CA ALA A 332 16.19 1.12 -25.66
C ALA A 332 15.38 0.03 -24.95
N ILE A 333 14.30 0.39 -24.21
CA ILE A 333 13.44 -0.53 -23.49
C ILE A 333 12.14 -0.78 -24.27
N ASP A 334 11.82 -2.04 -24.54
CA ASP A 334 10.51 -2.48 -24.99
C ASP A 334 9.61 -2.75 -23.78
N ARG A 335 8.79 -1.76 -23.43
CA ARG A 335 7.97 -1.79 -22.20
C ARG A 335 6.85 -2.81 -22.26
N ASP A 336 6.24 -3.06 -23.44
CA ASP A 336 5.26 -4.14 -23.61
C ASP A 336 5.89 -5.50 -23.32
N ALA A 337 7.08 -5.76 -23.86
CA ALA A 337 7.80 -6.99 -23.61
C ALA A 337 8.23 -7.16 -22.15
N ILE A 338 8.59 -6.06 -21.47
CA ILE A 338 8.93 -6.07 -20.05
C ILE A 338 7.69 -6.29 -19.19
N ALA A 339 6.58 -5.58 -19.46
CA ALA A 339 5.33 -5.72 -18.71
C ALA A 339 4.77 -7.15 -18.78
N ALA A 340 4.90 -7.80 -19.93
CA ALA A 340 4.52 -9.20 -20.10
C ALA A 340 5.28 -10.18 -19.20
N LEU A 341 6.48 -9.81 -18.71
CA LEU A 341 7.25 -10.60 -17.75
C LEU A 341 6.79 -10.36 -16.30
N ALA A 342 6.09 -9.26 -16.05
CA ALA A 342 5.55 -8.92 -14.73
C ALA A 342 4.25 -9.66 -14.40
N GLY A 343 3.69 -10.42 -15.36
CA GLY A 343 2.50 -11.24 -15.18
C GLY A 343 1.26 -10.71 -15.90
N ILE A 344 0.12 -11.40 -15.71
CA ILE A 344 -1.15 -11.13 -16.41
C ILE A 344 -1.69 -9.72 -16.12
N THR A 345 -1.46 -9.20 -14.91
CA THR A 345 -1.89 -7.85 -14.51
C THR A 345 -0.88 -6.77 -14.89
N GLY A 346 0.31 -7.14 -15.34
CA GLY A 346 1.35 -6.22 -15.76
C GLY A 346 0.92 -5.35 -16.94
N LYS A 347 1.07 -4.04 -16.83
CA LYS A 347 0.79 -3.07 -17.89
C LYS A 347 2.00 -2.17 -18.11
N PRO A 348 2.38 -1.88 -19.36
CA PRO A 348 3.50 -0.97 -19.63
C PRO A 348 3.20 0.42 -19.05
N ALA A 349 4.15 0.98 -18.31
CA ALA A 349 3.99 2.28 -17.67
C ALA A 349 4.10 3.43 -18.68
N ALA A 350 3.19 4.39 -18.56
CA ALA A 350 3.16 5.61 -19.36
C ALA A 350 3.80 6.81 -18.63
N GLY A 351 4.07 6.68 -17.33
CA GLY A 351 4.68 7.67 -16.45
C GLY A 351 5.07 7.04 -15.13
N LEU A 352 5.50 7.83 -14.17
CA LEU A 352 5.82 7.38 -12.81
C LEU A 352 4.56 7.22 -11.97
N VAL A 353 3.66 8.20 -12.06
CA VAL A 353 2.36 8.13 -11.37
C VAL A 353 1.47 7.10 -12.08
N PRO A 354 1.08 6.00 -11.42
CA PRO A 354 0.30 4.93 -12.04
C PRO A 354 -1.16 5.34 -12.27
N PRO A 355 -1.94 4.58 -13.06
CA PRO A 355 -3.40 4.69 -13.08
C PRO A 355 -4.01 4.43 -11.70
N GLY A 356 -5.14 5.06 -11.40
CA GLY A 356 -5.84 4.95 -10.12
C GLY A 356 -5.57 6.12 -9.16
N VAL A 357 -4.64 7.02 -9.51
CA VAL A 357 -4.38 8.26 -8.76
C VAL A 357 -5.37 9.33 -9.22
N PRO A 358 -6.17 9.92 -8.31
CA PRO A 358 -7.24 10.84 -8.68
C PRO A 358 -6.73 12.22 -9.10
N GLU A 359 -7.43 12.83 -10.07
CA GLU A 359 -7.36 14.24 -10.44
C GLU A 359 -8.79 14.78 -10.56
N GLY A 360 -9.34 15.30 -9.47
CA GLY A 360 -10.75 15.67 -9.40
C GLY A 360 -11.66 14.45 -9.67
N GLU A 361 -12.48 14.53 -10.73
CA GLU A 361 -13.34 13.42 -11.17
C GLU A 361 -12.65 12.45 -12.15
N GLN A 362 -11.42 12.74 -12.56
CA GLN A 362 -10.65 11.95 -13.52
C GLN A 362 -9.47 11.26 -12.85
N ASP A 363 -8.73 10.52 -13.65
CA ASP A 363 -7.47 9.88 -13.27
C ASP A 363 -6.30 10.72 -13.76
N PHE A 364 -5.28 10.92 -12.92
CA PHE A 364 -4.10 11.74 -13.21
C PHE A 364 -3.40 11.30 -14.49
N ARG A 365 -3.22 9.99 -14.68
CA ARG A 365 -2.58 9.49 -15.90
C ARG A 365 -3.42 9.70 -17.14
N THR A 366 -4.74 9.60 -17.01
CA THR A 366 -5.66 9.88 -18.13
C THR A 366 -5.65 11.36 -18.53
N SER A 367 -5.59 12.27 -17.55
CA SER A 367 -5.53 13.73 -17.79
C SER A 367 -4.19 14.16 -18.40
N GLY A 368 -3.07 13.68 -17.83
CA GLY A 368 -1.72 14.02 -18.28
C GLY A 368 -1.26 13.29 -19.56
N GLY A 369 -1.96 12.20 -19.92
CA GLY A 369 -1.59 11.40 -21.09
C GLY A 369 -0.33 10.55 -20.88
N ASP A 370 0.17 9.97 -21.95
CA ASP A 370 1.37 9.14 -21.94
C ASP A 370 2.62 10.02 -22.11
N LEU A 371 3.47 10.09 -21.10
CA LEU A 371 4.77 10.79 -21.17
C LEU A 371 5.83 9.94 -21.87
N ILE A 372 5.67 8.64 -21.87
CA ILE A 372 6.64 7.69 -22.41
C ILE A 372 5.93 6.81 -23.43
N ASP A 373 6.50 6.71 -24.63
CA ASP A 373 6.02 5.73 -25.61
C ASP A 373 6.31 4.31 -25.09
N LYS A 374 5.24 3.62 -24.75
CA LYS A 374 5.24 2.31 -24.12
C LYS A 374 5.03 1.15 -25.09
N THR A 375 4.67 1.44 -26.35
CA THR A 375 4.26 0.43 -27.33
C THR A 375 5.44 -0.24 -28.02
N SER A 376 5.31 -1.52 -28.35
CA SER A 376 6.30 -2.22 -29.18
C SER A 376 6.31 -1.75 -30.64
N GLU A 377 5.25 -1.12 -31.12
CA GLU A 377 5.15 -0.65 -32.53
C GLU A 377 6.25 0.37 -32.87
N GLY A 378 6.51 1.35 -31.99
CA GLY A 378 7.55 2.37 -32.17
C GLY A 378 8.96 1.94 -31.72
N TYR A 379 9.14 0.72 -31.25
CA TYR A 379 10.40 0.32 -30.58
C TYR A 379 11.64 0.41 -31.48
N ALA A 380 11.54 0.02 -32.77
CA ALA A 380 12.66 0.08 -33.69
C ALA A 380 13.17 1.53 -33.92
N ASP A 381 12.26 2.50 -34.01
CA ASP A 381 12.58 3.91 -34.17
C ASP A 381 13.21 4.47 -32.88
N ARG A 382 12.67 4.10 -31.71
CA ARG A 382 13.27 4.45 -30.41
C ARG A 382 14.69 3.90 -30.26
N CYS A 383 14.94 2.65 -30.67
CA CYS A 383 16.28 2.07 -30.68
C CYS A 383 17.25 2.87 -31.56
N THR A 384 16.80 3.31 -32.74
CA THR A 384 17.62 4.15 -33.65
C THR A 384 17.95 5.49 -32.99
N GLN A 385 16.97 6.12 -32.34
CA GLN A 385 17.18 7.36 -31.60
C GLN A 385 18.12 7.16 -30.40
N ALA A 386 17.98 6.06 -29.67
CA ALA A 386 18.84 5.71 -28.54
C ALA A 386 20.31 5.60 -28.94
N VAL A 387 20.60 4.92 -30.04
CA VAL A 387 21.96 4.81 -30.61
C VAL A 387 22.52 6.18 -30.98
N ARG A 388 21.71 7.05 -31.61
CA ARG A 388 22.12 8.41 -31.94
C ARG A 388 22.46 9.23 -30.71
N LEU A 389 21.64 9.18 -29.67
CA LEU A 389 21.91 9.91 -28.42
C LEU A 389 23.22 9.45 -27.74
N MET A 390 23.51 8.15 -27.76
CA MET A 390 24.81 7.65 -27.27
C MET A 390 25.97 8.24 -28.05
N GLN A 391 25.86 8.33 -29.38
CA GLN A 391 26.91 8.92 -30.25
C GLN A 391 27.04 10.42 -29.99
N GLU A 392 25.94 11.16 -29.85
CA GLU A 392 25.95 12.60 -29.52
C GLU A 392 26.58 12.86 -28.14
N ALA A 393 26.43 11.94 -27.18
CA ALA A 393 27.11 11.96 -25.89
C ALA A 393 28.60 11.52 -25.96
N GLY A 394 29.12 11.21 -27.15
CA GLY A 394 30.52 10.86 -27.35
C GLY A 394 30.88 9.38 -27.22
N TYR A 395 29.89 8.50 -27.19
CA TYR A 395 30.05 7.05 -27.07
C TYR A 395 29.66 6.36 -28.38
N ASP A 396 30.65 6.08 -29.23
CA ASP A 396 30.45 5.34 -30.48
C ASP A 396 29.98 3.89 -30.25
N ARG A 397 30.39 3.35 -29.11
CA ARG A 397 29.94 2.03 -28.61
C ARG A 397 29.59 2.13 -27.13
N GLY A 398 28.47 1.53 -26.74
CA GLY A 398 28.07 1.51 -25.33
C GLY A 398 29.09 0.87 -24.39
N SER A 399 29.95 -0.04 -24.92
CA SER A 399 31.07 -0.62 -24.16
C SER A 399 32.11 0.41 -23.69
N ASP A 400 32.13 1.61 -24.28
CA ASP A 400 33.05 2.69 -23.90
C ASP A 400 32.66 3.32 -22.55
N LEU A 401 31.42 3.08 -22.08
CA LEU A 401 30.98 3.38 -20.71
C LEU A 401 31.62 2.44 -19.65
N GLY A 402 32.39 1.43 -20.07
CA GLY A 402 32.96 0.43 -19.17
C GLY A 402 31.99 -0.69 -18.81
N THR A 403 32.27 -1.34 -17.69
CA THR A 403 31.41 -2.42 -17.20
C THR A 403 30.37 -1.86 -16.24
N LEU A 404 29.11 -2.13 -16.52
CA LEU A 404 27.96 -1.71 -15.74
C LEU A 404 27.29 -2.89 -15.06
N GLU A 405 26.68 -2.64 -13.93
CA GLU A 405 25.77 -3.59 -13.24
C GLU A 405 24.37 -2.96 -13.15
N TYR A 406 23.36 -3.78 -13.41
CA TYR A 406 21.97 -3.48 -13.08
C TYR A 406 21.59 -4.19 -11.79
N LEU A 407 21.42 -3.43 -10.72
CA LEU A 407 21.14 -3.94 -9.37
C LEU A 407 19.64 -4.11 -9.17
N TYR A 408 19.20 -5.22 -8.59
CA TYR A 408 17.77 -5.47 -8.30
C TYR A 408 17.58 -6.38 -7.08
N ALA A 409 16.43 -6.32 -6.43
CA ALA A 409 16.04 -7.29 -5.40
C ALA A 409 15.68 -8.63 -6.06
N ASP A 410 16.34 -9.72 -5.64
CA ASP A 410 16.14 -11.06 -6.21
C ASP A 410 14.87 -11.70 -5.64
N GLU A 411 13.73 -11.16 -6.06
CA GLU A 411 12.39 -11.54 -5.64
C GLU A 411 11.44 -11.61 -6.85
N GLY A 412 10.49 -12.53 -6.83
CA GLY A 412 9.44 -12.65 -7.83
C GLY A 412 9.99 -12.72 -9.27
N THR A 413 9.46 -11.86 -10.14
CA THR A 413 9.83 -11.79 -11.57
C THR A 413 11.00 -10.85 -11.86
N ASN A 414 11.56 -10.18 -10.85
CA ASN A 414 12.61 -9.15 -11.02
C ASN A 414 13.85 -9.68 -11.76
N GLY A 415 14.24 -10.92 -11.51
CA GLY A 415 15.37 -11.55 -12.21
C GLY A 415 15.15 -11.69 -13.72
N ALA A 416 13.94 -12.09 -14.13
CA ALA A 416 13.56 -12.20 -15.54
C ALA A 416 13.53 -10.83 -16.23
N VAL A 417 12.99 -9.82 -15.54
CA VAL A 417 12.98 -8.41 -15.98
C VAL A 417 14.41 -7.90 -16.16
N ALA A 418 15.27 -8.10 -15.16
CA ALA A 418 16.68 -7.66 -15.18
C ALA A 418 17.47 -8.28 -16.35
N GLU A 419 17.29 -9.57 -16.59
CA GLU A 419 17.91 -10.26 -17.72
C GLU A 419 17.41 -9.73 -19.08
N ALA A 420 16.12 -9.43 -19.19
CA ALA A 420 15.54 -8.87 -20.40
C ALA A 420 16.07 -7.46 -20.67
N LEU A 421 16.09 -6.57 -19.68
CA LEU A 421 16.66 -5.23 -19.78
C LEU A 421 18.13 -5.26 -20.21
N CYS A 422 18.96 -6.06 -19.53
CA CYS A 422 20.38 -6.19 -19.89
C CYS A 422 20.57 -6.75 -21.30
N ARG A 423 19.71 -7.66 -21.78
CA ARG A 423 19.74 -8.12 -23.19
C ARG A 423 19.39 -7.01 -24.16
N MET A 424 18.36 -6.19 -23.90
CA MET A 424 17.99 -5.07 -24.73
C MET A 424 19.13 -4.05 -24.85
N TRP A 425 19.70 -3.61 -23.74
CA TRP A 425 20.81 -2.65 -23.72
C TRP A 425 22.09 -3.18 -24.39
N ARG A 426 22.41 -4.47 -24.20
CA ARG A 426 23.53 -5.11 -24.91
C ARG A 426 23.28 -5.14 -26.43
N SER A 427 22.06 -5.50 -26.82
CA SER A 427 21.70 -5.64 -28.25
C SER A 427 21.60 -4.31 -28.97
N VAL A 428 20.96 -3.31 -28.36
CA VAL A 428 20.66 -2.01 -28.98
C VAL A 428 21.86 -1.07 -28.87
N LEU A 429 22.40 -0.92 -27.66
CA LEU A 429 23.42 0.08 -27.34
C LEU A 429 24.85 -0.49 -27.29
N GLY A 430 25.00 -1.81 -27.33
CA GLY A 430 26.31 -2.45 -27.21
C GLY A 430 26.96 -2.30 -25.83
N LEU A 431 26.15 -2.14 -24.77
CA LEU A 431 26.65 -1.99 -23.40
C LEU A 431 27.32 -3.28 -22.89
N ASN A 432 28.35 -3.14 -22.09
CA ASN A 432 28.90 -4.22 -21.26
C ASN A 432 28.21 -4.18 -19.89
N ILE A 433 27.01 -4.78 -19.79
CA ILE A 433 26.16 -4.73 -18.60
C ILE A 433 25.71 -6.12 -18.17
N THR A 434 25.67 -6.37 -16.86
CA THR A 434 25.21 -7.62 -16.25
C THR A 434 24.19 -7.35 -15.15
N PRO A 435 23.15 -8.19 -15.01
CA PRO A 435 22.22 -8.09 -13.88
C PRO A 435 22.89 -8.64 -12.62
N ARG A 436 22.60 -8.02 -11.48
CA ARG A 436 23.06 -8.43 -10.16
C ARG A 436 21.89 -8.44 -9.17
N GLY A 437 21.42 -9.64 -8.83
CA GLY A 437 20.43 -9.86 -7.78
C GLY A 437 21.05 -9.75 -6.40
N VAL A 438 20.35 -9.07 -5.50
CA VAL A 438 20.72 -8.90 -4.08
C VAL A 438 19.46 -8.99 -3.21
N THR A 439 19.61 -9.06 -1.90
CA THR A 439 18.46 -8.96 -1.00
C THR A 439 17.86 -7.54 -1.02
N LYS A 440 16.57 -7.40 -0.70
CA LYS A 440 15.90 -6.09 -0.61
C LYS A 440 16.65 -5.12 0.34
N ALA A 441 17.17 -5.61 1.46
CA ALA A 441 17.94 -4.81 2.41
C ALA A 441 19.28 -4.31 1.83
N GLU A 442 19.98 -5.16 1.08
CA GLU A 442 21.23 -4.78 0.39
C GLU A 442 20.95 -3.77 -0.73
N LEU A 443 19.87 -3.96 -1.51
CA LEU A 443 19.43 -3.00 -2.51
C LEU A 443 19.19 -1.62 -1.88
N MET A 444 18.38 -1.54 -0.84
CA MET A 444 18.07 -0.28 -0.15
C MET A 444 19.33 0.38 0.44
N THR A 445 20.28 -0.40 0.95
CA THR A 445 21.58 0.11 1.42
C THR A 445 22.38 0.72 0.27
N ALA A 446 22.43 0.05 -0.90
CA ALA A 446 23.14 0.55 -2.08
C ALA A 446 22.49 1.82 -2.62
N LEU A 447 21.15 1.87 -2.68
CA LEU A 447 20.39 3.03 -3.14
C LEU A 447 20.65 4.26 -2.26
N ARG A 448 20.46 4.13 -0.94
CA ARG A 448 20.68 5.23 0.02
C ARG A 448 22.13 5.74 0.05
N SER A 449 23.10 4.87 -0.14
CA SER A 449 24.52 5.26 -0.16
C SER A 449 25.04 5.73 -1.53
N GLY A 450 24.21 5.70 -2.59
CA GLY A 450 24.63 6.00 -3.96
C GLY A 450 25.62 4.98 -4.54
N SER A 451 25.69 3.77 -3.99
CA SER A 451 26.64 2.73 -4.40
C SER A 451 26.10 1.87 -5.55
N TYR A 452 25.42 2.50 -6.50
CA TYR A 452 24.87 1.89 -7.72
C TYR A 452 25.00 2.84 -8.91
N THR A 453 24.88 2.33 -10.13
CA THR A 453 24.77 3.13 -11.36
C THR A 453 23.38 3.02 -11.95
N LEU A 454 22.89 1.78 -12.10
CA LEU A 454 21.52 1.47 -12.50
C LEU A 454 20.92 0.50 -11.49
N ALA A 455 19.69 0.74 -11.11
CA ALA A 455 18.97 -0.19 -10.24
C ALA A 455 17.50 -0.31 -10.65
N GLY A 456 16.89 -1.46 -10.34
CA GLY A 456 15.46 -1.67 -10.51
C GLY A 456 14.74 -1.76 -9.17
N MET A 457 13.67 -1.00 -9.03
CA MET A 457 12.79 -1.13 -7.88
C MET A 457 11.37 -0.67 -8.18
N ALA A 458 10.46 -1.12 -7.36
CA ALA A 458 9.11 -0.60 -7.30
C ALA A 458 9.11 0.76 -6.57
N VAL A 459 8.59 1.79 -7.23
CA VAL A 459 8.32 3.11 -6.64
C VAL A 459 6.88 3.12 -6.19
N SER A 460 6.66 3.05 -4.90
CA SER A 460 5.35 3.06 -4.27
C SER A 460 5.12 4.38 -3.55
N ALA A 461 3.89 4.86 -3.56
CA ALA A 461 3.52 6.04 -2.78
C ALA A 461 2.85 5.66 -1.46
N VAL A 462 3.12 6.43 -0.41
CA VAL A 462 2.49 6.27 0.92
C VAL A 462 1.04 6.75 0.95
N CYS A 463 0.60 7.47 -0.10
CA CYS A 463 -0.75 7.98 -0.24
C CYS A 463 -1.21 7.96 -1.71
N ASN A 464 -2.53 7.99 -1.94
CA ASN A 464 -3.12 8.01 -3.27
C ASN A 464 -3.25 9.46 -3.80
N ASP A 465 -2.10 10.10 -4.01
CA ASP A 465 -1.98 11.43 -4.62
C ASP A 465 -0.70 11.51 -5.45
N ALA A 466 -0.72 12.23 -6.57
CA ALA A 466 0.44 12.35 -7.45
C ALA A 466 1.66 12.98 -6.75
N GLU A 467 1.43 13.92 -5.81
CA GLU A 467 2.48 14.53 -5.01
C GLU A 467 3.29 13.47 -4.24
N CYS A 468 2.62 12.43 -3.72
CA CYS A 468 3.28 11.37 -2.96
C CYS A 468 4.22 10.48 -3.78
N PHE A 469 4.11 10.49 -5.12
CA PHE A 469 5.06 9.85 -6.03
C PHE A 469 6.25 10.75 -6.38
N LEU A 470 6.12 12.06 -6.18
CA LEU A 470 7.08 13.06 -6.65
C LEU A 470 7.90 13.68 -5.52
N MET A 471 7.33 13.84 -4.32
CA MET A 471 7.94 14.61 -3.24
C MET A 471 9.28 14.05 -2.74
N ASP A 472 9.50 12.76 -2.85
CA ASP A 472 10.74 12.11 -2.39
C ASP A 472 11.96 12.50 -3.25
N TRP A 473 11.74 12.93 -4.49
CA TRP A 473 12.81 13.26 -5.43
C TRP A 473 13.36 14.68 -5.29
N THR A 474 12.89 15.49 -4.31
CA THR A 474 13.44 16.83 -4.06
C THR A 474 14.88 16.77 -3.58
N SER A 475 15.65 17.80 -3.95
CA SER A 475 17.07 17.91 -3.59
C SER A 475 17.25 17.90 -2.06
N GLY A 476 18.16 17.07 -1.59
CA GLY A 476 18.47 16.95 -0.15
C GLY A 476 17.46 16.17 0.68
N ASN A 477 16.40 15.62 0.08
CA ASN A 477 15.50 14.69 0.78
C ASN A 477 16.25 13.37 1.09
N SER A 478 16.15 12.86 2.30
CA SER A 478 16.81 11.61 2.75
C SER A 478 16.32 10.37 2.01
N ASP A 479 15.12 10.42 1.45
CA ASP A 479 14.48 9.35 0.70
C ASP A 479 14.66 9.50 -0.83
N ASN A 480 15.41 10.52 -1.29
CA ASN A 480 15.79 10.71 -2.68
C ASN A 480 16.84 9.67 -3.11
N LEU A 481 16.37 8.50 -3.48
CA LEU A 481 17.21 7.37 -3.86
C LEU A 481 17.91 7.54 -5.22
N LEU A 482 17.48 8.50 -6.04
CA LEU A 482 18.13 8.88 -7.31
C LEU A 482 19.37 9.74 -7.09
N HIS A 483 19.49 10.38 -5.91
CA HIS A 483 20.41 11.49 -5.65
C HIS A 483 20.23 12.65 -6.65
N TYR A 484 18.98 12.85 -7.08
CA TYR A 484 18.58 13.84 -8.06
C TYR A 484 18.66 15.25 -7.47
N GLU A 485 19.19 16.19 -8.24
CA GLU A 485 19.31 17.58 -7.85
C GLU A 485 18.83 18.47 -8.99
N ASN A 486 17.68 19.13 -8.82
CA ASN A 486 17.14 20.09 -9.77
C ASN A 486 16.32 21.18 -9.08
N SER A 487 16.83 22.42 -9.09
CA SER A 487 16.17 23.55 -8.42
C SER A 487 14.83 23.96 -9.05
N ALA A 488 14.58 23.62 -10.33
CA ALA A 488 13.28 23.85 -10.96
C ALA A 488 12.25 22.86 -10.44
N PHE A 489 12.64 21.59 -10.28
CA PHE A 489 11.81 20.56 -9.65
C PHE A 489 11.47 20.92 -8.19
N ASP A 490 12.48 21.32 -7.40
CA ASP A 490 12.28 21.75 -6.01
C ASP A 490 11.32 22.95 -5.91
N THR A 491 11.41 23.86 -6.89
CA THR A 491 10.50 25.01 -6.95
C THR A 491 9.06 24.57 -7.24
N LEU A 492 8.86 23.66 -8.20
CA LEU A 492 7.53 23.09 -8.49
C LEU A 492 6.94 22.40 -7.25
N MET A 493 7.70 21.53 -6.59
CA MET A 493 7.25 20.85 -5.38
C MET A 493 6.93 21.84 -4.24
N SER A 494 7.71 22.91 -4.09
CA SER A 494 7.41 23.97 -3.12
C SER A 494 6.13 24.77 -3.46
N ILE A 495 5.78 24.90 -4.75
CA ILE A 495 4.52 25.51 -5.18
C ILE A 495 3.35 24.57 -4.90
N ILE A 496 3.51 23.29 -5.26
CA ILE A 496 2.49 22.24 -5.07
C ILE A 496 2.09 22.15 -3.60
N ALA A 497 3.06 22.08 -2.67
CA ALA A 497 2.82 22.00 -1.23
C ALA A 497 2.08 23.22 -0.64
N LYS A 498 1.94 24.31 -1.39
CA LYS A 498 1.26 25.56 -0.96
C LYS A 498 0.03 25.87 -1.79
N ALA A 499 -0.20 25.12 -2.86
CA ALA A 499 -1.32 25.37 -3.75
C ALA A 499 -2.61 24.81 -3.17
N GLU A 500 -3.71 25.56 -3.32
CA GLU A 500 -5.05 25.02 -3.11
C GLU A 500 -5.39 23.99 -4.20
N GLU A 501 -6.32 23.07 -3.88
CA GLU A 501 -6.83 22.09 -4.84
C GLU A 501 -7.33 22.78 -6.12
N GLY A 502 -7.06 22.14 -7.26
CA GLY A 502 -7.56 22.60 -8.54
C GLY A 502 -6.55 22.45 -9.68
N SER A 503 -6.96 22.93 -10.85
CA SER A 503 -6.21 22.76 -12.09
C SER A 503 -4.78 23.33 -12.07
N ALA A 504 -4.53 24.37 -11.27
CA ALA A 504 -3.19 24.96 -11.15
C ALA A 504 -2.22 24.04 -10.40
N ARG A 505 -2.66 23.40 -9.30
CA ARG A 505 -1.86 22.40 -8.57
C ARG A 505 -1.58 21.19 -9.46
N MET A 506 -2.61 20.66 -10.12
CA MET A 506 -2.46 19.52 -11.04
C MET A 506 -1.54 19.84 -12.20
N GLY A 507 -1.63 21.05 -12.80
CA GLY A 507 -0.67 21.47 -13.82
C GLY A 507 0.78 21.45 -13.35
N CYS A 508 1.06 21.92 -12.13
CA CYS A 508 2.41 21.85 -11.56
C CYS A 508 2.87 20.40 -11.29
N LEU A 509 1.95 19.50 -10.93
CA LEU A 509 2.26 18.07 -10.73
C LEU A 509 2.61 17.39 -12.06
N HIS A 510 1.87 17.67 -13.13
CA HIS A 510 2.20 17.22 -14.48
C HIS A 510 3.56 17.79 -14.95
N ASP A 511 3.79 19.11 -14.76
CA ASP A 511 5.07 19.74 -15.10
C ASP A 511 6.25 19.13 -14.32
N ALA A 512 6.03 18.74 -13.05
CA ALA A 512 7.06 18.10 -12.24
C ALA A 512 7.39 16.68 -12.73
N GLU A 513 6.36 15.90 -13.08
CA GLU A 513 6.55 14.56 -13.66
C GLU A 513 7.23 14.64 -15.03
N ASP A 514 6.84 15.58 -15.89
CA ASP A 514 7.49 15.87 -17.19
C ASP A 514 8.97 16.19 -17.01
N LEU A 515 9.30 17.08 -16.06
CA LEU A 515 10.69 17.46 -15.78
C LEU A 515 11.51 16.24 -15.36
N LEU A 516 10.97 15.42 -14.47
CA LEU A 516 11.64 14.23 -13.96
C LEU A 516 11.87 13.16 -15.03
N LEU A 517 10.89 12.94 -15.93
CA LEU A 517 10.87 11.82 -16.87
C LEU A 517 11.30 12.19 -18.29
N GLU A 518 10.75 13.28 -18.84
CA GLU A 518 11.02 13.66 -20.23
C GLU A 518 12.23 14.59 -20.37
N ILE A 519 12.37 15.57 -19.46
CA ILE A 519 13.42 16.55 -19.56
C ILE A 519 14.74 16.03 -19.00
N ASP A 520 14.73 15.51 -17.79
CA ASP A 520 15.93 15.04 -17.10
C ASP A 520 16.16 13.54 -17.23
N CYS A 521 15.12 12.79 -17.51
CA CYS A 521 15.14 11.32 -17.56
C CYS A 521 15.86 10.72 -16.34
N ALA A 522 15.47 11.18 -15.14
CA ALA A 522 16.12 10.78 -13.89
C ALA A 522 15.82 9.31 -13.52
N LEU A 523 14.73 8.77 -14.02
CA LEU A 523 14.36 7.36 -13.93
C LEU A 523 13.57 6.93 -15.18
N ALA A 524 13.44 5.61 -15.40
CA ALA A 524 12.67 5.06 -16.50
C ALA A 524 11.57 4.13 -15.96
N PRO A 525 10.30 4.57 -15.92
CA PRO A 525 9.16 3.71 -15.62
C PRO A 525 9.08 2.54 -16.61
N LEU A 526 8.77 1.35 -16.11
CA LEU A 526 8.72 0.12 -16.91
C LEU A 526 7.30 -0.43 -17.02
N TYR A 527 6.71 -0.75 -15.88
CA TYR A 527 5.36 -1.30 -15.80
C TYR A 527 4.68 -0.96 -14.48
N THR A 528 3.36 -0.99 -14.49
CA THR A 528 2.50 -1.02 -13.31
C THR A 528 1.90 -2.41 -13.19
N ALA A 529 1.61 -2.85 -11.97
CA ALA A 529 0.91 -4.09 -11.72
C ALA A 529 -0.51 -3.83 -11.20
N GLY A 530 -1.30 -4.89 -11.10
CA GLY A 530 -2.61 -4.86 -10.46
C GLY A 530 -2.75 -6.04 -9.50
N THR A 531 -3.62 -5.90 -8.52
CA THR A 531 -4.02 -7.02 -7.66
C THR A 531 -5.30 -7.64 -8.22
N ALA A 532 -5.23 -8.91 -8.54
CA ALA A 532 -6.40 -9.70 -8.96
C ALA A 532 -7.09 -10.28 -7.73
N TRP A 533 -8.41 -10.21 -7.70
CA TRP A 533 -9.24 -10.72 -6.60
C TRP A 533 -10.64 -11.11 -7.08
N ASP A 534 -11.38 -11.84 -6.24
CA ASP A 534 -12.75 -12.19 -6.55
C ASP A 534 -13.61 -12.23 -5.28
N LEU A 535 -14.88 -11.86 -5.45
CA LEU A 535 -15.96 -11.97 -4.46
C LEU A 535 -17.14 -12.68 -5.14
N ARG A 536 -17.69 -13.72 -4.50
CA ARG A 536 -18.78 -14.48 -5.08
C ARG A 536 -19.95 -13.59 -5.50
N GLU A 537 -20.55 -13.90 -6.63
CA GLU A 537 -21.66 -13.14 -7.22
C GLU A 537 -22.90 -13.03 -6.32
N THR A 538 -23.02 -13.90 -5.33
CA THR A 538 -24.08 -13.83 -4.31
C THR A 538 -24.00 -12.61 -3.42
N TYR A 539 -22.82 -11.97 -3.38
CA TYR A 539 -22.56 -10.77 -2.58
C TYR A 539 -22.44 -9.54 -3.45
N MET A 540 -22.72 -8.40 -2.85
CA MET A 540 -22.51 -7.06 -3.42
C MET A 540 -21.94 -6.13 -2.36
N GLY A 541 -21.42 -5.00 -2.81
CA GLY A 541 -20.80 -4.00 -1.91
C GLY A 541 -19.38 -4.38 -1.53
N GLY A 542 -18.83 -3.65 -0.56
CA GLY A 542 -17.41 -3.70 -0.29
C GLY A 542 -16.59 -3.04 -1.39
N PHE A 543 -15.33 -2.79 -1.13
CA PHE A 543 -14.39 -2.27 -2.12
C PHE A 543 -12.95 -2.57 -1.69
N ARG A 544 -12.03 -2.44 -2.66
CA ARG A 544 -10.60 -2.42 -2.41
C ARG A 544 -10.10 -0.97 -2.41
N ASP A 545 -9.36 -0.58 -1.40
CA ASP A 545 -8.64 0.70 -1.38
C ASP A 545 -7.47 0.66 -2.38
N PRO A 546 -7.19 1.73 -3.13
CA PRO A 546 -6.03 1.76 -4.03
C PRO A 546 -4.69 1.45 -3.34
N ARG A 547 -4.56 1.71 -2.04
CA ARG A 547 -3.39 1.33 -1.22
C ARG A 547 -3.31 -0.17 -0.91
N GLY A 548 -4.35 -0.94 -1.22
CA GLY A 548 -4.32 -2.41 -1.24
C GLY A 548 -5.33 -3.13 -0.37
N TRP A 549 -5.72 -2.61 0.78
CA TRP A 549 -6.60 -3.29 1.72
C TRP A 549 -8.08 -3.28 1.29
N PHE A 550 -8.86 -4.20 1.85
CA PHE A 550 -10.28 -4.37 1.54
C PHE A 550 -11.18 -3.84 2.66
N ASP A 551 -12.35 -3.35 2.27
CA ASP A 551 -13.43 -2.95 3.16
C ASP A 551 -14.68 -3.79 2.87
N PHE A 552 -15.04 -4.64 3.81
CA PHE A 552 -16.22 -5.51 3.74
C PHE A 552 -17.40 -4.99 4.57
N ARG A 553 -17.26 -3.82 5.21
CA ARG A 553 -18.31 -3.23 6.07
C ARG A 553 -19.62 -2.92 5.34
N GLY A 554 -19.56 -2.80 4.02
CA GLY A 554 -20.73 -2.56 3.17
C GLY A 554 -21.17 -3.77 2.35
N VAL A 555 -20.67 -4.97 2.63
CA VAL A 555 -21.04 -6.18 1.88
C VAL A 555 -22.44 -6.66 2.32
N TYR A 556 -23.28 -6.99 1.34
CA TYR A 556 -24.63 -7.52 1.54
C TYR A 556 -24.97 -8.58 0.48
N LEU A 557 -25.98 -9.39 0.76
CA LEU A 557 -26.44 -10.37 -0.22
C LEU A 557 -27.14 -9.68 -1.39
N ARG A 558 -26.82 -10.13 -2.61
CA ARG A 558 -27.49 -9.65 -3.82
C ARG A 558 -28.98 -9.96 -3.74
N PRO A 559 -29.87 -8.99 -3.96
CA PRO A 559 -31.29 -9.24 -4.01
C PRO A 559 -31.64 -10.28 -5.08
N VAL A 560 -32.35 -11.34 -4.71
CA VAL A 560 -32.83 -12.34 -5.67
C VAL A 560 -33.96 -11.71 -6.48
N THR A 561 -33.72 -11.44 -7.77
CA THR A 561 -34.78 -11.03 -8.69
C THR A 561 -35.60 -12.26 -9.02
N VAL A 562 -36.76 -12.41 -8.37
CA VAL A 562 -37.76 -13.43 -8.76
C VAL A 562 -38.31 -13.02 -10.13
N GLN A 563 -37.92 -13.74 -11.17
CA GLN A 563 -38.49 -13.59 -12.51
C GLN A 563 -39.89 -14.21 -12.59
#